data_c9bb51814b7009fda95f1f7fb0aa5cb9
#
_entry.id   c9bb51814b7009fda95f1f7fb0aa5cb9
#
_cell.length_a   1.000
_cell.length_b   1.000
_cell.length_c   1.000
_cell.angle_alpha   90.00
_cell.angle_beta   90.00
_cell.angle_gamma   90.00
#
_symmetry.space_group_name_H-M   'P 1'
#
loop_
_entity.id
_entity.type
_entity.pdbx_description
1 polymer ?
#
loop_
_entity_poly.entity_id
_entity_poly.type
_entity_poly.pdbx_seq_one_letter_code
_entity_poly.pdbx_strand_id
1 'polypeptide(L)'
;MYAASRIYTALKEHKGKVKVKIDGVAISAASVITMSGDEILMSSTSIMMMHNPWGNFQGEARDLRHGADVLDEVKETIINAYQLKTGKSRTKISQMMDEETWMSAKKAVSEGFADGILYSESEGESTQNSFMFSRFAIQNSVNNRTRDFIKQYNKRFKEVHKNEEAIKLLKAKLALECEL
;
A
#
# COMPACT_ATOMS: atom_id res chain seq x y z
N MET A 1 -0.89 4.12 4.96
CA MET A 1 0.27 4.86 4.38
C MET A 1 1.60 4.62 5.08
N TYR A 2 1.73 4.71 6.40
CA TYR A 2 3.04 4.64 7.10
C TYR A 2 3.92 3.44 6.72
N ALA A 3 3.35 2.22 6.67
CA ALA A 3 4.08 1.04 6.22
C ALA A 3 4.60 1.18 4.77
N ALA A 4 3.77 1.74 3.88
CA ALA A 4 4.17 1.96 2.49
C ALA A 4 5.31 2.96 2.35
N SER A 5 5.29 4.05 3.13
CA SER A 5 6.39 5.03 3.17
C SER A 5 7.70 4.39 3.64
N ARG A 6 7.64 3.51 4.66
CA ARG A 6 8.85 2.81 5.13
C ARG A 6 9.40 1.84 4.09
N ILE A 7 8.51 1.09 3.40
CA ILE A 7 8.91 0.19 2.31
C ILE A 7 9.52 0.99 1.15
N TYR A 8 8.86 2.08 0.74
CA TYR A 8 9.38 2.99 -0.29
C TYR A 8 10.80 3.46 0.03
N THR A 9 11.01 3.96 1.26
CA THR A 9 12.33 4.43 1.70
C THR A 9 13.37 3.31 1.70
N ALA A 10 13.02 2.13 2.24
CA ALA A 10 13.94 0.99 2.27
C ALA A 10 14.37 0.54 0.87
N LEU A 11 13.46 0.58 -0.11
CA LEU A 11 13.77 0.28 -1.50
C LEU A 11 14.65 1.38 -2.15
N LYS A 12 14.39 2.65 -1.83
CA LYS A 12 15.22 3.77 -2.29
C LYS A 12 16.64 3.77 -1.70
N GLU A 13 16.81 3.28 -0.48
CA GLU A 13 18.09 3.13 0.18
C GLU A 13 18.89 1.90 -0.30
N HIS A 14 18.23 1.02 -1.06
CA HIS A 14 18.90 -0.18 -1.58
C HIS A 14 20.00 0.18 -2.55
N LYS A 15 21.22 -0.38 -2.34
CA LYS A 15 22.42 -0.05 -3.14
C LYS A 15 22.38 -0.61 -4.57
N GLY A 16 21.59 -1.64 -4.81
CA GLY A 16 21.41 -2.26 -6.13
C GLY A 16 20.24 -1.65 -6.88
N LYS A 17 20.11 -2.02 -8.14
CA LYS A 17 18.97 -1.60 -8.99
C LYS A 17 17.69 -2.27 -8.55
N VAL A 18 16.65 -1.49 -8.30
CA VAL A 18 15.32 -1.95 -7.92
C VAL A 18 14.43 -2.04 -9.17
N LYS A 19 14.09 -3.24 -9.58
CA LYS A 19 13.14 -3.49 -10.67
C LYS A 19 11.80 -3.91 -10.09
N VAL A 20 10.76 -3.13 -10.36
CA VAL A 20 9.39 -3.42 -9.95
C VAL A 20 8.63 -4.06 -11.11
N LYS A 21 7.96 -5.18 -10.86
CA LYS A 21 7.06 -5.83 -11.80
C LYS A 21 5.65 -5.84 -11.20
N ILE A 22 4.70 -5.23 -11.91
CA ILE A 22 3.29 -5.25 -11.54
C ILE A 22 2.63 -6.34 -12.39
N ASP A 23 2.38 -7.48 -11.78
CA ASP A 23 1.80 -8.66 -12.43
C ASP A 23 0.28 -8.79 -12.26
N GLY A 24 -0.29 -8.00 -11.36
CA GLY A 24 -1.73 -7.94 -11.09
C GLY A 24 -2.19 -6.52 -10.83
N VAL A 25 -2.18 -6.08 -9.56
CA VAL A 25 -2.68 -4.76 -9.18
C VAL A 25 -1.69 -4.00 -8.30
N ALA A 26 -1.50 -2.71 -8.59
CA ALA A 26 -0.80 -1.75 -7.75
C ALA A 26 -1.73 -0.58 -7.40
N ILE A 27 -2.47 -0.72 -6.31
CA ILE A 27 -3.56 0.18 -5.92
C ILE A 27 -3.20 0.92 -4.63
N SER A 28 -3.50 2.24 -4.56
CA SER A 28 -3.36 3.02 -3.34
C SER A 28 -1.91 3.01 -2.82
N ALA A 29 -1.69 2.58 -1.59
CA ALA A 29 -0.36 2.46 -0.97
C ALA A 29 0.62 1.60 -1.80
N ALA A 30 0.14 0.57 -2.51
CA ALA A 30 0.97 -0.25 -3.38
C ALA A 30 1.49 0.54 -4.58
N SER A 31 0.69 1.43 -5.17
CA SER A 31 1.15 2.29 -6.26
C SER A 31 2.23 3.28 -5.81
N VAL A 32 2.19 3.75 -4.56
CA VAL A 32 3.26 4.58 -3.98
C VAL A 32 4.55 3.78 -3.82
N ILE A 33 4.46 2.55 -3.31
CA ILE A 33 5.63 1.67 -3.18
C ILE A 33 6.29 1.44 -4.54
N THR A 34 5.51 1.24 -5.61
CA THR A 34 6.06 1.00 -6.95
C THR A 34 6.91 2.16 -7.46
N MET A 35 6.63 3.40 -7.04
CA MET A 35 7.42 4.59 -7.42
C MET A 35 8.86 4.57 -6.87
N SER A 36 9.19 3.67 -5.97
CA SER A 36 10.58 3.48 -5.52
C SER A 36 11.46 2.78 -6.55
N GLY A 37 10.87 2.10 -7.54
CA GLY A 37 11.61 1.36 -8.56
C GLY A 37 12.42 2.25 -9.50
N ASP A 38 13.63 1.81 -9.83
CA ASP A 38 14.44 2.40 -10.91
C ASP A 38 13.81 2.05 -12.27
N GLU A 39 13.27 0.84 -12.37
CA GLU A 39 12.53 0.36 -13.53
C GLU A 39 11.20 -0.25 -13.09
N ILE A 40 10.09 0.24 -13.65
CA ILE A 40 8.73 -0.21 -13.35
C ILE A 40 8.12 -0.81 -14.60
N LEU A 41 7.84 -2.10 -14.58
CA LEU A 41 7.22 -2.84 -15.67
C LEU A 41 5.84 -3.34 -15.24
N MET A 42 4.86 -3.25 -16.14
CA MET A 42 3.50 -3.72 -15.92
C MET A 42 3.15 -4.88 -16.84
N SER A 43 2.50 -5.92 -16.33
CA SER A 43 1.84 -6.90 -17.20
C SER A 43 0.74 -6.23 -18.02
N SER A 44 0.51 -6.67 -19.24
CA SER A 44 -0.57 -6.15 -20.09
C SER A 44 -1.97 -6.24 -19.46
N THR A 45 -2.14 -7.17 -18.51
CA THR A 45 -3.38 -7.39 -17.75
C THR A 45 -3.39 -6.72 -16.37
N SER A 46 -2.29 -6.06 -15.99
CA SER A 46 -2.20 -5.41 -14.68
C SER A 46 -2.82 -4.02 -14.68
N ILE A 47 -3.15 -3.54 -13.48
CA ILE A 47 -3.77 -2.25 -13.29
C ILE A 47 -3.08 -1.48 -12.16
N MET A 48 -2.95 -0.18 -12.31
CA MET A 48 -2.49 0.75 -11.28
C MET A 48 -3.61 1.73 -10.93
N MET A 49 -3.71 2.13 -9.65
CA MET A 49 -4.65 3.15 -9.23
C MET A 49 -4.04 4.05 -8.16
N MET A 50 -4.34 5.34 -8.29
CA MET A 50 -3.99 6.36 -7.32
C MET A 50 -5.23 7.11 -6.85
N HIS A 51 -5.27 7.45 -5.58
CA HIS A 51 -6.35 8.23 -4.97
C HIS A 51 -5.84 8.97 -3.72
N ASN A 52 -6.69 9.85 -3.19
CA ASN A 52 -6.41 10.55 -1.94
C ASN A 52 -6.30 9.59 -0.75
N PRO A 53 -5.47 9.92 0.25
CA PRO A 53 -5.50 9.20 1.51
C PRO A 53 -6.87 9.35 2.16
N TRP A 54 -7.26 8.33 2.89
CA TRP A 54 -8.49 8.34 3.64
C TRP A 54 -8.30 7.70 5.02
N GLY A 55 -9.17 8.06 5.97
CA GLY A 55 -9.16 7.51 7.31
C GLY A 55 -10.54 7.60 7.96
N ASN A 56 -10.70 6.88 9.07
CA ASN A 56 -11.87 7.00 9.95
C ASN A 56 -11.46 7.78 11.18
N PHE A 57 -12.12 8.90 11.43
CA PHE A 57 -11.88 9.76 12.58
C PHE A 57 -13.16 9.88 13.39
N GLN A 58 -13.02 9.87 14.71
CA GLN A 58 -14.11 10.05 15.66
C GLN A 58 -13.66 11.03 16.72
N GLY A 59 -14.57 11.87 17.18
CA GLY A 59 -14.29 12.85 18.22
C GLY A 59 -15.12 14.11 18.04
N GLU A 60 -14.70 15.18 18.70
CA GLU A 60 -15.30 16.50 18.58
C GLU A 60 -14.93 17.18 17.26
N ALA A 61 -15.56 18.30 16.95
CA ALA A 61 -15.30 19.07 15.73
C ALA A 61 -13.81 19.44 15.54
N ARG A 62 -13.08 19.67 16.63
CA ARG A 62 -11.64 19.92 16.62
C ARG A 62 -10.86 18.68 16.16
N ASP A 63 -11.23 17.51 16.66
CA ASP A 63 -10.54 16.25 16.34
C ASP A 63 -10.75 15.87 14.87
N LEU A 64 -11.96 16.10 14.35
CA LEU A 64 -12.27 15.87 12.93
C LEU A 64 -11.47 16.81 12.01
N ARG A 65 -11.32 18.10 12.38
CA ARG A 65 -10.48 19.04 11.61
C ARG A 65 -9.02 18.60 11.63
N HIS A 66 -8.52 18.25 12.81
CA HIS A 66 -7.15 17.74 12.92
C HIS A 66 -6.94 16.47 12.09
N GLY A 67 -7.93 15.57 12.05
CA GLY A 67 -7.90 14.40 11.17
C GLY A 67 -7.82 14.77 9.69
N ALA A 68 -8.54 15.81 9.26
CA ALA A 68 -8.46 16.34 7.90
C ALA A 68 -7.07 16.90 7.59
N ASP A 69 -6.51 17.73 8.48
CA ASP A 69 -5.16 18.30 8.34
C ASP A 69 -4.10 17.20 8.19
N VAL A 70 -4.21 16.12 8.97
CA VAL A 70 -3.30 14.96 8.88
C VAL A 70 -3.41 14.27 7.51
N LEU A 71 -4.63 14.15 6.95
CA LEU A 71 -4.81 13.57 5.62
C LEU A 71 -4.21 14.45 4.53
N ASP A 72 -4.30 15.77 4.66
CA ASP A 72 -3.69 16.72 3.73
C ASP A 72 -2.16 16.58 3.74
N GLU A 73 -1.52 16.52 4.91
CA GLU A 73 -0.08 16.28 5.03
C GLU A 73 0.33 14.92 4.43
N VAL A 74 -0.46 13.86 4.66
CA VAL A 74 -0.23 12.56 4.04
C VAL A 74 -0.36 12.63 2.51
N LYS A 75 -1.33 13.41 1.98
CA LYS A 75 -1.49 13.64 0.54
C LYS A 75 -0.23 14.27 -0.06
N GLU A 76 0.34 15.28 0.60
CA GLU A 76 1.57 15.92 0.16
C GLU A 76 2.75 14.94 0.04
N THR A 77 2.89 14.02 1.01
CA THR A 77 3.95 12.98 0.95
C THR A 77 3.75 12.01 -0.22
N ILE A 78 2.51 11.66 -0.53
CA ILE A 78 2.15 10.80 -1.67
C ILE A 78 2.47 11.50 -3.00
N ILE A 79 2.10 12.78 -3.12
CA ILE A 79 2.39 13.60 -4.30
C ILE A 79 3.89 13.63 -4.57
N ASN A 80 4.73 13.75 -3.54
CA ASN A 80 6.19 13.73 -3.70
C ASN A 80 6.68 12.46 -4.38
N ALA A 81 6.20 11.29 -3.97
CA ALA A 81 6.60 10.01 -4.56
C ALA A 81 6.25 9.92 -6.05
N TYR A 82 5.03 10.33 -6.42
CA TYR A 82 4.60 10.34 -7.82
C TYR A 82 5.36 11.38 -8.65
N GLN A 83 5.58 12.58 -8.10
CA GLN A 83 6.31 13.64 -8.78
C GLN A 83 7.73 13.24 -9.11
N LEU A 84 8.44 12.65 -8.15
CA LEU A 84 9.82 12.19 -8.32
C LEU A 84 9.96 11.16 -9.45
N LYS A 85 8.97 10.29 -9.63
CA LYS A 85 9.00 9.27 -10.69
C LYS A 85 8.53 9.81 -12.04
N THR A 86 7.43 10.57 -12.06
CA THR A 86 6.74 10.94 -13.29
C THR A 86 7.18 12.29 -13.86
N GLY A 87 7.80 13.16 -13.05
CA GLY A 87 8.12 14.53 -13.41
C GLY A 87 6.89 15.45 -13.59
N LYS A 88 5.66 14.97 -13.33
CA LYS A 88 4.44 15.77 -13.46
C LYS A 88 4.38 16.86 -12.39
N SER A 89 3.63 17.93 -12.69
CA SER A 89 3.36 18.99 -11.71
C SER A 89 2.52 18.45 -10.53
N ARG A 90 2.73 19.02 -9.35
CA ARG A 90 1.96 18.68 -8.13
C ARG A 90 0.46 18.84 -8.34
N THR A 91 0.05 19.94 -9.01
CA THR A 91 -1.35 20.19 -9.37
C THR A 91 -1.94 19.08 -10.21
N LYS A 92 -1.20 18.59 -11.23
CA LYS A 92 -1.68 17.48 -12.08
C LYS A 92 -1.82 16.18 -11.30
N ILE A 93 -0.84 15.88 -10.44
CA ILE A 93 -0.88 14.67 -9.58
C ILE A 93 -2.04 14.78 -8.58
N SER A 94 -2.22 15.94 -7.90
CA SER A 94 -3.35 16.15 -6.99
C SER A 94 -4.68 15.94 -7.69
N GLN A 95 -4.87 16.52 -8.89
CA GLN A 95 -6.08 16.30 -9.68
C GLN A 95 -6.31 14.80 -9.98
N MET A 96 -5.27 14.09 -10.40
CA MET A 96 -5.37 12.65 -10.68
C MET A 96 -5.73 11.83 -9.41
N MET A 97 -5.27 12.24 -8.24
CA MET A 97 -5.65 11.63 -6.97
C MET A 97 -7.10 11.95 -6.58
N ASP A 98 -7.54 13.20 -6.80
CA ASP A 98 -8.92 13.64 -6.54
C ASP A 98 -9.93 12.88 -7.41
N GLU A 99 -9.56 12.61 -8.67
CA GLU A 99 -10.36 11.87 -9.65
C GLU A 99 -10.31 10.33 -9.45
N GLU A 100 -9.51 9.82 -8.51
CA GLU A 100 -9.25 8.38 -8.36
C GLU A 100 -8.86 7.74 -9.70
N THR A 101 -7.66 8.06 -10.16
CA THR A 101 -7.21 7.66 -11.49
C THR A 101 -6.83 6.20 -11.56
N TRP A 102 -7.51 5.46 -12.43
CA TRP A 102 -7.20 4.09 -12.81
C TRP A 102 -6.43 4.05 -14.12
N MET A 103 -5.37 3.23 -14.17
CA MET A 103 -4.48 3.14 -15.30
C MET A 103 -4.22 1.69 -15.68
N SER A 104 -4.55 1.35 -16.94
CA SER A 104 -4.02 0.15 -17.59
C SER A 104 -2.51 0.30 -17.79
N ALA A 105 -1.81 -0.80 -18.11
CA ALA A 105 -0.38 -0.77 -18.39
C ALA A 105 -0.01 0.27 -19.47
N LYS A 106 -0.77 0.35 -20.57
CA LYS A 106 -0.55 1.36 -21.64
C LYS A 106 -0.68 2.78 -21.12
N LYS A 107 -1.74 3.06 -20.34
CA LYS A 107 -1.98 4.39 -19.76
C LYS A 107 -0.89 4.74 -18.74
N ALA A 108 -0.49 3.81 -17.89
CA ALA A 108 0.57 4.05 -16.91
C ALA A 108 1.91 4.38 -17.57
N VAL A 109 2.26 3.70 -18.66
CA VAL A 109 3.45 4.02 -19.45
C VAL A 109 3.32 5.40 -20.11
N SER A 110 2.21 5.70 -20.79
CA SER A 110 2.01 7.00 -21.44
C SER A 110 1.99 8.17 -20.46
N GLU A 111 1.58 7.93 -19.21
CA GLU A 111 1.56 8.92 -18.13
C GLU A 111 2.86 8.97 -17.32
N GLY A 112 3.84 8.11 -17.61
CA GLY A 112 5.15 8.07 -16.95
C GLY A 112 5.16 7.41 -15.58
N PHE A 113 4.11 6.66 -15.21
CA PHE A 113 4.05 5.87 -13.97
C PHE A 113 4.70 4.50 -14.10
N ALA A 114 4.90 4.01 -15.33
CA ALA A 114 5.64 2.80 -15.64
C ALA A 114 6.57 3.05 -16.82
N ASP A 115 7.65 2.25 -16.89
CA ASP A 115 8.68 2.39 -17.92
C ASP A 115 8.43 1.45 -19.11
N GLY A 116 7.59 0.41 -18.94
CA GLY A 116 7.29 -0.53 -20.01
C GLY A 116 6.24 -1.56 -19.66
N ILE A 117 5.87 -2.36 -20.68
CA ILE A 117 4.90 -3.45 -20.54
C ILE A 117 5.65 -4.78 -20.63
N LEU A 118 5.42 -5.67 -19.65
CA LEU A 118 5.95 -7.03 -19.64
C LEU A 118 5.29 -7.85 -20.74
N TYR A 119 6.09 -8.67 -21.43
CA TYR A 119 5.62 -9.62 -22.44
C TYR A 119 4.92 -8.97 -23.64
N SER A 120 5.19 -7.70 -23.92
CA SER A 120 4.77 -7.10 -25.18
C SER A 120 5.63 -7.66 -26.30
N GLU A 121 5.16 -8.69 -26.97
CA GLU A 121 5.59 -8.94 -28.34
C GLU A 121 5.10 -7.75 -29.18
N SER A 122 5.98 -7.28 -30.06
CA SER A 122 5.76 -6.19 -30.97
C SER A 122 4.34 -6.11 -31.54
N GLU A 123 3.71 -4.94 -31.41
CA GLU A 123 2.58 -4.45 -32.19
C GLU A 123 1.55 -5.50 -32.68
N GLY A 124 0.64 -5.88 -31.79
CA GLY A 124 -0.54 -6.65 -32.12
C GLY A 124 -1.70 -6.24 -31.20
N GLU A 125 -2.65 -5.57 -31.81
CA GLU A 125 -4.02 -5.26 -31.39
C GLU A 125 -4.38 -5.23 -29.90
N SER A 126 -4.81 -4.05 -29.47
CA SER A 126 -5.36 -3.78 -28.16
C SER A 126 -6.69 -4.50 -27.91
N THR A 127 -6.71 -5.55 -27.13
CA THR A 127 -7.94 -5.95 -26.45
C THR A 127 -8.20 -5.00 -25.29
N GLN A 128 -9.19 -4.11 -25.48
CA GLN A 128 -9.76 -3.32 -24.39
C GLN A 128 -10.54 -4.27 -23.46
N ASN A 129 -9.87 -4.89 -22.52
CA ASN A 129 -10.54 -5.51 -21.37
C ASN A 129 -10.48 -4.51 -20.20
N SER A 130 -11.39 -3.55 -20.19
CA SER A 130 -11.65 -2.74 -19.01
C SER A 130 -12.48 -3.56 -18.02
N PHE A 131 -11.83 -4.32 -17.15
CA PHE A 131 -12.50 -4.81 -15.95
C PHE A 131 -12.76 -3.62 -15.05
N MET A 132 -14.01 -3.18 -15.02
CA MET A 132 -14.48 -2.22 -14.02
C MET A 132 -14.56 -2.93 -12.67
N PHE A 133 -13.44 -2.97 -11.94
CA PHE A 133 -13.51 -3.29 -10.52
C PHE A 133 -14.17 -2.12 -9.80
N SER A 134 -15.36 -2.34 -9.23
CA SER A 134 -15.96 -1.30 -8.41
C SER A 134 -15.04 -1.05 -7.21
N ARG A 135 -14.80 0.21 -6.86
CA ARG A 135 -14.07 0.65 -5.66
C ARG A 135 -14.50 -0.16 -4.42
N PHE A 136 -15.80 -0.43 -4.33
CA PHE A 136 -16.42 -1.20 -3.25
C PHE A 136 -15.98 -2.68 -3.22
N ALA A 137 -15.87 -3.33 -4.37
CA ALA A 137 -15.45 -4.73 -4.46
C ALA A 137 -13.97 -4.92 -4.08
N ILE A 138 -13.10 -4.02 -4.53
CA ILE A 138 -11.68 -4.02 -4.19
C ILE A 138 -11.49 -3.71 -2.70
N GLN A 139 -12.19 -2.70 -2.18
CA GLN A 139 -12.12 -2.31 -0.78
C GLN A 139 -12.59 -3.43 0.16
N ASN A 140 -13.66 -4.14 -0.21
CA ASN A 140 -14.14 -5.31 0.52
C ASN A 140 -13.14 -6.47 0.49
N SER A 141 -12.50 -6.73 -0.65
CA SER A 141 -11.50 -7.79 -0.78
C SER A 141 -10.25 -7.49 0.08
N VAL A 142 -9.75 -6.26 0.04
CA VAL A 142 -8.61 -5.82 0.85
C VAL A 142 -8.97 -5.82 2.34
N ASN A 143 -10.14 -5.28 2.70
CA ASN A 143 -10.60 -5.24 4.10
C ASN A 143 -10.81 -6.65 4.67
N ASN A 144 -11.34 -7.59 3.91
CA ASN A 144 -11.53 -8.97 4.36
C ASN A 144 -10.17 -9.67 4.61
N ARG A 145 -9.21 -9.55 3.69
CA ARG A 145 -7.86 -10.09 3.87
C ARG A 145 -7.13 -9.46 5.05
N THR A 146 -7.26 -8.15 5.22
CA THR A 146 -6.67 -7.44 6.36
C THR A 146 -7.30 -7.86 7.69
N ARG A 147 -8.64 -8.03 7.72
CA ARG A 147 -9.34 -8.56 8.92
C ARG A 147 -8.89 -9.98 9.28
N ASP A 148 -8.74 -10.83 8.28
CA ASP A 148 -8.31 -12.22 8.52
C ASP A 148 -6.85 -12.25 9.00
N PHE A 149 -5.98 -11.43 8.43
CA PHE A 149 -4.61 -11.27 8.91
C PHE A 149 -4.56 -10.75 10.35
N ILE A 150 -5.34 -9.71 10.68
CA ILE A 150 -5.43 -9.15 12.04
C ILE A 150 -5.99 -10.20 13.00
N LYS A 151 -7.00 -10.98 12.61
CA LYS A 151 -7.54 -12.07 13.45
C LYS A 151 -6.47 -13.12 13.73
N GLN A 152 -5.72 -13.55 12.72
CA GLN A 152 -4.63 -14.52 12.87
C GLN A 152 -3.49 -13.96 13.72
N TYR A 153 -3.11 -12.71 13.52
CA TYR A 153 -2.09 -12.02 14.31
C TYR A 153 -2.52 -11.92 15.79
N ASN A 154 -3.74 -11.46 16.07
CA ASN A 154 -4.26 -11.35 17.43
C ASN A 154 -4.42 -12.71 18.11
N LYS A 155 -4.75 -13.77 17.37
CA LYS A 155 -4.79 -15.14 17.90
C LYS A 155 -3.39 -15.59 18.33
N ARG A 156 -2.38 -15.42 17.47
CA ARG A 156 -0.98 -15.73 17.80
C ARG A 156 -0.47 -14.90 18.99
N PHE A 157 -0.79 -13.61 19.01
CA PHE A 157 -0.39 -12.72 20.10
C PHE A 157 -0.98 -13.16 21.44
N LYS A 158 -2.26 -13.54 21.48
CA LYS A 158 -2.91 -14.09 22.68
C LYS A 158 -2.32 -15.44 23.11
N GLU A 159 -1.95 -16.31 22.17
CA GLU A 159 -1.30 -17.59 22.47
C GLU A 159 0.10 -17.39 23.07
N VAL A 160 0.88 -16.43 22.54
CA VAL A 160 2.20 -16.08 23.07
C VAL A 160 2.09 -15.53 24.49
N HIS A 161 1.19 -14.60 24.77
CA HIS A 161 0.99 -14.03 26.11
C HIS A 161 0.45 -15.05 27.12
N LYS A 162 -0.45 -15.94 26.68
CA LYS A 162 -0.92 -17.03 27.54
C LYS A 162 0.22 -17.97 27.95
N ASN A 163 1.16 -18.22 27.05
CA ASN A 163 2.34 -19.01 27.32
C ASN A 163 3.31 -18.28 28.26
N GLU A 164 3.50 -16.96 28.11
CA GLU A 164 4.32 -16.17 29.03
C GLU A 164 3.76 -16.13 30.45
N GLU A 165 2.44 -15.97 30.60
CA GLU A 165 1.77 -16.05 31.91
C GLU A 165 1.89 -17.44 32.54
N ALA A 166 1.73 -18.51 31.75
CA ALA A 166 1.89 -19.87 32.20
C ALA A 166 3.33 -20.15 32.64
N ILE A 167 4.33 -19.66 31.91
CA ILE A 167 5.74 -19.77 32.28
C ILE A 167 6.04 -18.99 33.55
N LYS A 168 5.47 -17.79 33.72
CA LYS A 168 5.61 -17.00 34.94
C LYS A 168 5.02 -17.67 36.15
N LEU A 169 3.86 -18.30 35.99
CA LEU A 169 3.20 -19.08 37.06
C LEU A 169 3.99 -20.34 37.44
N LEU A 170 4.55 -21.05 36.45
CA LEU A 170 5.42 -22.20 36.67
C LEU A 170 6.71 -21.81 37.40
N LYS A 171 7.35 -20.72 37.02
CA LYS A 171 8.54 -20.20 37.70
C LYS A 171 8.25 -19.80 39.15
N ALA A 172 7.09 -19.18 39.41
CA ALA A 172 6.66 -18.83 40.76
C ALA A 172 6.40 -20.08 41.65
N LYS A 173 5.79 -21.12 41.07
CA LYS A 173 5.59 -22.41 41.77
C LYS A 173 6.91 -23.10 42.09
N LEU A 174 7.84 -23.13 41.14
CA LEU A 174 9.17 -23.72 41.34
C LEU A 174 9.96 -22.99 42.43
N ALA A 175 9.87 -21.67 42.52
CA ALA A 175 10.51 -20.88 43.56
C ALA A 175 9.96 -21.22 44.96
N LEU A 176 8.65 -21.40 45.09
CA LEU A 176 7.99 -21.82 46.33
C LEU A 176 8.37 -23.23 46.77
N GLU A 177 8.59 -24.15 45.84
CA GLU A 177 9.02 -25.54 46.16
C GLU A 177 10.50 -25.63 46.54
N CYS A 178 11.33 -24.64 46.17
CA CYS A 178 12.74 -24.60 46.54
C CYS A 178 13.00 -23.90 47.90
N GLU A 179 12.00 -23.30 48.51
CA GLU A 179 12.10 -22.67 49.85
C GLU A 179 11.60 -23.58 50.99
N LEU A 180 11.18 -24.81 50.69
CA LEU A 180 10.81 -25.87 51.63
C LEU A 180 11.91 -26.93 51.74
#